data_41f83f47ab1447b108334174dfbec3f8
#
_entry.id   41f83f47ab1447b108334174dfbec3f8
#
_cell.length_a   1.000
_cell.length_b   1.000
_cell.length_c   1.000
_cell.angle_alpha   90.00
_cell.angle_beta   90.00
_cell.angle_gamma   90.00
#
_symmetry.space_group_name_H-M   'P 1'
#
loop_
_entity.id
_entity.type
_entity.pdbx_description
1 polymer ?
#
loop_
_entity_poly.entity_id
_entity_poly.type
_entity_poly.pdbx_seq_one_letter_code
_entity_poly.pdbx_strand_id
1 'polypeptide(L)'
;MNAVALPEGDSTTGLYLDGVSVVFDGFRALNNLSLIVEPGELRAVIGPNGAGKTTMMDVITGKTRPGSGIVRFGGRDLTRMDEAAIANLGIGRKFQKPTVFDALTVFENLELALKAPRGPIACLRWVLRGEARTRIERTMAEIGLTERAADLAGLLSHGQRQWLEIGMLLMQDPRLLLVDEPVAGMTDHETEQTAALLVGIAGTRSVVVVEHDLEFVKALGSRVTVLHEGSVLSEGSITHVQNDPRVIEVYLGR
;
A
#
# COMPACT_ATOMS: atom_id res chain seq x y z
N MET A 1 -13.82 27.14 -10.84
CA MET A 1 -12.59 26.32 -10.74
C MET A 1 -11.70 27.00 -9.71
N ASN A 2 -11.81 26.62 -8.45
CA ASN A 2 -10.93 27.15 -7.41
C ASN A 2 -9.81 26.14 -7.19
N ALA A 3 -8.62 26.44 -7.70
CA ALA A 3 -7.42 25.75 -7.30
C ALA A 3 -7.21 26.04 -5.81
N VAL A 4 -7.29 25.00 -4.99
CA VAL A 4 -6.89 25.09 -3.59
C VAL A 4 -5.40 25.33 -3.57
N ALA A 5 -4.98 26.55 -3.27
CA ALA A 5 -3.59 26.88 -3.09
C ALA A 5 -3.05 26.08 -1.90
N LEU A 6 -2.13 25.15 -2.17
CA LEU A 6 -1.43 24.40 -1.13
C LEU A 6 -0.42 25.30 -0.44
N PRO A 7 -0.25 25.18 0.88
CA PRO A 7 0.86 25.83 1.56
C PRO A 7 2.19 25.27 1.03
N GLU A 8 3.05 26.15 0.59
CA GLU A 8 4.43 25.82 0.21
C GLU A 8 5.16 25.25 1.44
N GLY A 9 5.62 24.02 1.35
CA GLY A 9 6.70 23.51 2.20
C GLY A 9 6.33 22.81 3.50
N ASP A 10 5.09 22.32 3.70
CA ASP A 10 4.78 21.59 4.92
C ASP A 10 5.17 20.11 4.81
N SER A 11 6.17 19.70 5.64
CA SER A 11 6.65 18.32 5.77
C SER A 11 5.61 17.36 6.39
N THR A 12 4.43 17.88 6.71
CA THR A 12 3.31 17.15 7.33
C THR A 12 2.32 16.55 6.34
N THR A 13 2.40 16.89 5.04
CA THR A 13 1.49 16.32 4.05
C THR A 13 1.81 14.85 3.77
N GLY A 14 0.78 14.00 3.82
CA GLY A 14 0.83 12.60 3.42
C GLY A 14 1.07 12.42 1.92
N LEU A 15 0.21 11.68 1.26
CA LEU A 15 0.22 11.49 -0.19
C LEU A 15 -0.77 12.47 -0.84
N TYR A 16 -0.32 13.15 -1.90
CA TYR A 16 -1.10 14.11 -2.65
C TYR A 16 -0.97 13.88 -4.15
N LEU A 17 -2.10 13.64 -4.81
CA LEU A 17 -2.25 13.58 -6.24
C LEU A 17 -3.17 14.73 -6.67
N ASP A 18 -2.81 15.46 -7.73
CA ASP A 18 -3.62 16.55 -8.28
C ASP A 18 -3.59 16.54 -9.80
N GLY A 19 -4.77 16.35 -10.39
CA GLY A 19 -4.97 16.40 -11.83
C GLY A 19 -4.20 15.34 -12.62
N VAL A 20 -3.85 14.20 -11.98
CA VAL A 20 -3.01 13.17 -12.55
C VAL A 20 -3.71 12.47 -13.70
N SER A 21 -3.08 12.47 -14.88
CA SER A 21 -3.59 11.76 -16.06
C SER A 21 -2.51 10.86 -16.67
N VAL A 22 -2.93 9.67 -17.09
CA VAL A 22 -2.08 8.66 -17.75
C VAL A 22 -2.82 8.11 -18.95
N VAL A 23 -2.12 8.05 -20.09
CA VAL A 23 -2.64 7.50 -21.35
C VAL A 23 -1.70 6.41 -21.84
N PHE A 24 -2.23 5.23 -22.14
CA PHE A 24 -1.52 4.11 -22.77
C PHE A 24 -2.16 3.85 -24.14
N ASP A 25 -1.42 4.04 -25.21
CA ASP A 25 -1.86 3.74 -26.58
C ASP A 25 -3.27 4.31 -26.93
N GLY A 26 -3.55 5.53 -26.46
CA GLY A 26 -4.84 6.20 -26.65
C GLY A 26 -5.89 5.87 -25.58
N PHE A 27 -5.68 4.84 -24.75
CA PHE A 27 -6.54 4.54 -23.61
C PHE A 27 -6.16 5.37 -22.39
N ARG A 28 -7.11 6.12 -21.85
CA ARG A 28 -6.93 6.98 -20.67
C ARG A 28 -7.14 6.16 -19.39
N ALA A 29 -6.05 5.68 -18.80
CA ALA A 29 -6.09 4.86 -17.59
C ALA A 29 -6.29 5.70 -16.31
N LEU A 30 -5.75 6.94 -16.27
CA LEU A 30 -6.10 7.95 -15.26
C LEU A 30 -6.54 9.23 -15.97
N ASN A 31 -7.59 9.87 -15.45
CA ASN A 31 -8.23 11.02 -16.04
C ASN A 31 -8.46 12.09 -14.97
N ASN A 32 -7.52 13.03 -14.87
CA ASN A 32 -7.58 14.13 -13.91
C ASN A 32 -7.82 13.68 -12.47
N LEU A 33 -7.12 12.59 -12.07
CA LEU A 33 -7.25 12.01 -10.74
C LEU A 33 -6.67 12.93 -9.69
N SER A 34 -7.47 13.30 -8.69
CA SER A 34 -7.03 14.01 -7.49
C SER A 34 -7.39 13.22 -6.25
N LEU A 35 -6.43 13.01 -5.36
CA LEU A 35 -6.57 12.23 -4.14
C LEU A 35 -5.61 12.74 -3.07
N ILE A 36 -6.10 12.85 -1.84
CA ILE A 36 -5.29 13.20 -0.66
C ILE A 36 -5.40 12.05 0.34
N VAL A 37 -4.27 11.59 0.85
CA VAL A 37 -4.18 10.65 1.97
C VAL A 37 -3.34 11.31 3.06
N GLU A 38 -3.95 11.51 4.21
CA GLU A 38 -3.31 12.16 5.34
C GLU A 38 -2.25 11.26 6.01
N PRO A 39 -1.27 11.85 6.73
CA PRO A 39 -0.34 11.07 7.52
C PRO A 39 -1.05 10.17 8.53
N GLY A 40 -0.70 8.87 8.54
CA GLY A 40 -1.32 7.88 9.42
C GLY A 40 -2.71 7.41 8.99
N GLU A 41 -3.25 7.91 7.89
CA GLU A 41 -4.56 7.51 7.40
C GLU A 41 -4.56 6.10 6.82
N LEU A 42 -5.63 5.34 7.12
CA LEU A 42 -6.01 4.14 6.40
C LEU A 42 -7.06 4.51 5.35
N ARG A 43 -6.72 4.32 4.08
CA ARG A 43 -7.59 4.61 2.95
C ARG A 43 -7.86 3.36 2.13
N ALA A 44 -9.11 3.02 1.93
CA ALA A 44 -9.51 2.00 0.97
C ALA A 44 -9.81 2.66 -0.39
N VAL A 45 -9.30 2.08 -1.46
CA VAL A 45 -9.57 2.49 -2.85
C VAL A 45 -10.25 1.33 -3.54
N ILE A 46 -11.50 1.54 -3.94
CA ILE A 46 -12.32 0.54 -4.62
C ILE A 46 -12.71 1.00 -6.03
N GLY A 47 -13.25 0.10 -6.81
CA GLY A 47 -13.73 0.41 -8.16
C GLY A 47 -13.72 -0.84 -9.05
N PRO A 48 -14.44 -0.84 -10.17
CA PRO A 48 -14.45 -1.96 -11.10
C PRO A 48 -13.07 -2.23 -11.71
N ASN A 49 -12.95 -3.36 -12.41
CA ASN A 49 -11.76 -3.65 -13.20
C ASN A 49 -11.57 -2.59 -14.29
N GLY A 50 -10.35 -2.12 -14.48
CA GLY A 50 -10.03 -1.03 -15.40
C GLY A 50 -10.30 0.38 -14.86
N ALA A 51 -10.77 0.56 -13.62
CA ALA A 51 -11.01 1.86 -13.01
C ALA A 51 -9.75 2.73 -12.78
N GLY A 52 -8.55 2.16 -12.98
CA GLY A 52 -7.28 2.89 -12.82
C GLY A 52 -6.54 2.62 -11.51
N LYS A 53 -7.04 1.73 -10.65
CA LYS A 53 -6.47 1.45 -9.31
C LYS A 53 -4.98 1.07 -9.36
N THR A 54 -4.62 0.09 -10.18
CA THR A 54 -3.23 -0.36 -10.35
C THR A 54 -2.36 0.74 -10.98
N THR A 55 -2.89 1.47 -11.97
CA THR A 55 -2.17 2.59 -12.61
C THR A 55 -1.90 3.71 -11.60
N MET A 56 -2.86 4.01 -10.71
CA MET A 56 -2.65 4.96 -9.62
C MET A 56 -1.47 4.52 -8.73
N MET A 57 -1.44 3.26 -8.31
CA MET A 57 -0.31 2.73 -7.52
C MET A 57 1.01 2.75 -8.29
N ASP A 58 0.98 2.44 -9.59
CA ASP A 58 2.16 2.48 -10.46
C ASP A 58 2.71 3.91 -10.59
N VAL A 59 1.83 4.91 -10.60
CA VAL A 59 2.24 6.33 -10.60
C VAL A 59 2.85 6.74 -9.26
N ILE A 60 2.25 6.36 -8.15
CA ILE A 60 2.76 6.68 -6.81
C ILE A 60 4.14 6.06 -6.59
N THR A 61 4.39 4.87 -7.12
CA THR A 61 5.68 4.17 -6.98
C THR A 61 6.72 4.56 -8.05
N GLY A 62 6.36 5.41 -9.02
CA GLY A 62 7.27 5.84 -10.09
C GLY A 62 7.45 4.86 -11.24
N LYS A 63 6.77 3.70 -11.20
CA LYS A 63 6.77 2.70 -12.27
C LYS A 63 6.12 3.24 -13.55
N THR A 64 5.11 4.11 -13.40
CA THR A 64 4.45 4.80 -14.51
C THR A 64 4.58 6.31 -14.30
N ARG A 65 5.05 7.02 -15.31
CA ARG A 65 5.10 8.49 -15.28
C ARG A 65 3.78 9.07 -15.76
N PRO A 66 3.18 10.02 -15.01
CA PRO A 66 1.99 10.70 -15.47
C PRO A 66 2.28 11.61 -16.66
N GLY A 67 1.34 11.73 -17.59
CA GLY A 67 1.40 12.68 -18.70
C GLY A 67 1.10 14.11 -18.28
N SER A 68 0.30 14.29 -17.22
CA SER A 68 0.00 15.58 -16.58
C SER A 68 -0.36 15.39 -15.11
N GLY A 69 -0.40 16.49 -14.37
CA GLY A 69 -0.71 16.51 -12.94
C GLY A 69 0.54 16.43 -12.07
N ILE A 70 0.32 16.40 -10.75
CA ILE A 70 1.39 16.41 -9.74
C ILE A 70 1.14 15.26 -8.77
N VAL A 71 2.23 14.58 -8.36
CA VAL A 71 2.22 13.58 -7.29
C VAL A 71 3.27 13.97 -6.26
N ARG A 72 2.85 14.15 -5.00
CA ARG A 72 3.74 14.52 -3.90
C ARG A 72 3.59 13.59 -2.71
N PHE A 73 4.70 13.36 -2.01
CA PHE A 73 4.72 12.65 -0.74
C PHE A 73 5.67 13.35 0.23
N GLY A 74 5.19 13.71 1.42
CA GLY A 74 5.98 14.44 2.40
C GLY A 74 6.59 15.73 1.84
N GLY A 75 5.84 16.47 1.01
CA GLY A 75 6.28 17.70 0.35
C GLY A 75 7.20 17.50 -0.88
N ARG A 76 7.63 16.26 -1.18
CA ARG A 76 8.49 15.97 -2.34
C ARG A 76 7.68 15.58 -3.56
N ASP A 77 8.05 16.14 -4.72
CA ASP A 77 7.47 15.79 -6.02
C ASP A 77 8.05 14.45 -6.50
N LEU A 78 7.17 13.46 -6.69
CA LEU A 78 7.52 12.10 -7.13
C LEU A 78 7.55 11.96 -8.65
N THR A 79 6.97 12.90 -9.42
CA THR A 79 6.71 12.74 -10.86
C THR A 79 7.97 12.48 -11.71
N ARG A 80 9.13 12.90 -11.21
CA ARG A 80 10.43 12.76 -11.88
C ARG A 80 11.41 11.83 -11.16
N MET A 81 11.00 11.25 -10.04
CA MET A 81 11.82 10.32 -9.26
C MET A 81 11.74 8.92 -9.88
N ASP A 82 12.80 8.14 -9.69
CA ASP A 82 12.78 6.71 -9.99
C ASP A 82 12.21 5.88 -8.82
N GLU A 83 11.87 4.63 -9.07
CA GLU A 83 11.28 3.73 -8.09
C GLU A 83 12.15 3.57 -6.83
N ALA A 84 13.48 3.49 -7.00
CA ALA A 84 14.41 3.33 -5.87
C ALA A 84 14.45 4.58 -4.98
N ALA A 85 14.46 5.76 -5.58
CA ALA A 85 14.40 7.02 -4.84
C ALA A 85 13.07 7.17 -4.09
N ILE A 86 11.95 6.79 -4.71
CA ILE A 86 10.61 6.80 -4.09
C ILE A 86 10.54 5.81 -2.92
N ALA A 87 11.05 4.58 -3.09
CA ALA A 87 11.12 3.60 -2.02
C ALA A 87 11.97 4.13 -0.83
N ASN A 88 13.07 4.83 -1.11
CA ASN A 88 13.92 5.44 -0.08
C ASN A 88 13.23 6.59 0.68
N LEU A 89 12.20 7.23 0.11
CA LEU A 89 11.35 8.18 0.82
C LEU A 89 10.41 7.51 1.83
N GLY A 90 10.33 6.18 1.80
CA GLY A 90 9.48 5.40 2.70
C GLY A 90 8.13 5.06 2.09
N ILE A 91 8.01 4.94 0.78
CA ILE A 91 6.84 4.38 0.11
C ILE A 91 7.12 2.90 -0.17
N GLY A 92 6.38 2.02 0.51
CA GLY A 92 6.44 0.58 0.30
C GLY A 92 5.21 0.09 -0.47
N ARG A 93 5.40 -0.81 -1.43
CA ARG A 93 4.30 -1.46 -2.14
C ARG A 93 4.41 -2.97 -2.05
N LYS A 94 3.32 -3.60 -1.63
CA LYS A 94 3.14 -5.04 -1.77
C LYS A 94 2.66 -5.33 -3.19
N PHE A 95 3.45 -6.09 -3.93
CA PHE A 95 3.09 -6.53 -5.28
C PHE A 95 2.21 -7.79 -5.22
N GLN A 96 1.44 -8.04 -6.28
CA GLN A 96 0.61 -9.25 -6.41
C GLN A 96 1.44 -10.55 -6.52
N LYS A 97 2.70 -10.47 -7.00
CA LYS A 97 3.57 -11.64 -7.07
C LYS A 97 4.22 -11.88 -5.71
N PRO A 98 4.24 -13.15 -5.21
CA PRO A 98 4.91 -13.49 -3.96
C PRO A 98 6.37 -13.05 -3.98
N THR A 99 6.82 -12.44 -2.87
CA THR A 99 8.20 -11.95 -2.70
C THR A 99 8.93 -12.70 -1.60
N VAL A 100 8.31 -13.70 -0.98
CA VAL A 100 8.92 -14.52 0.06
C VAL A 100 9.90 -15.54 -0.53
N PHE A 101 10.94 -15.83 0.22
CA PHE A 101 11.92 -16.88 -0.09
C PHE A 101 11.47 -18.18 0.60
N ASP A 102 10.85 -19.08 -0.16
CA ASP A 102 10.23 -20.31 0.34
C ASP A 102 11.20 -21.23 1.11
N ALA A 103 12.47 -21.23 0.74
CA ALA A 103 13.53 -22.04 1.37
C ALA A 103 14.11 -21.44 2.65
N LEU A 104 13.70 -20.22 3.01
CA LEU A 104 14.13 -19.54 4.22
C LEU A 104 13.01 -19.57 5.27
N THR A 105 13.39 -19.48 6.54
CA THR A 105 12.44 -19.34 7.64
C THR A 105 11.74 -17.99 7.63
N VAL A 106 10.65 -17.86 8.38
CA VAL A 106 9.97 -16.58 8.61
C VAL A 106 10.94 -15.53 9.13
N PHE A 107 11.76 -15.91 10.12
CA PHE A 107 12.77 -15.03 10.71
C PHE A 107 13.79 -14.56 9.66
N GLU A 108 14.36 -15.48 8.87
CA GLU A 108 15.36 -15.17 7.83
C GLU A 108 14.78 -14.29 6.71
N ASN A 109 13.52 -14.48 6.32
CA ASN A 109 12.85 -13.60 5.36
C ASN A 109 12.78 -12.16 5.88
N LEU A 110 12.42 -11.97 7.14
CA LEU A 110 12.37 -10.65 7.77
C LEU A 110 13.77 -10.06 7.93
N GLU A 111 14.78 -10.88 8.28
CA GLU A 111 16.18 -10.44 8.37
C GLU A 111 16.71 -9.93 7.03
N LEU A 112 16.45 -10.63 5.93
CA LEU A 112 16.82 -10.19 4.58
C LEU A 112 16.14 -8.89 4.17
N ALA A 113 14.93 -8.65 4.67
CA ALA A 113 14.16 -7.44 4.38
C ALA A 113 14.60 -6.23 5.22
N LEU A 114 15.49 -6.39 6.21
CA LEU A 114 15.98 -5.29 7.03
C LEU A 114 16.56 -4.15 6.18
N LYS A 115 16.18 -2.93 6.51
CA LYS A 115 16.80 -1.72 5.96
C LYS A 115 18.22 -1.60 6.55
N ALA A 116 19.22 -2.07 5.81
CA ALA A 116 20.62 -2.07 6.21
C ALA A 116 21.51 -1.57 5.06
N PRO A 117 22.74 -1.08 5.38
CA PRO A 117 23.70 -0.75 4.34
C PRO A 117 24.01 -1.97 3.48
N ARG A 118 23.83 -1.85 2.15
CA ARG A 118 23.95 -2.95 1.18
C ARG A 118 25.31 -2.95 0.43
N GLY A 119 26.34 -2.30 0.99
CA GLY A 119 27.69 -2.35 0.40
C GLY A 119 28.35 -3.74 0.58
N PRO A 120 29.22 -4.18 -0.35
CA PRO A 120 29.87 -5.50 -0.27
C PRO A 120 30.56 -5.77 1.08
N ILE A 121 31.24 -4.77 1.62
CA ILE A 121 31.95 -4.86 2.92
C ILE A 121 30.95 -4.93 4.08
N ALA A 122 29.82 -4.21 3.98
CA ALA A 122 28.77 -4.23 4.99
C ALA A 122 28.08 -5.59 5.02
N CYS A 123 27.80 -6.19 3.86
CA CYS A 123 27.23 -7.54 3.77
C CYS A 123 28.19 -8.61 4.30
N LEU A 124 29.49 -8.51 4.01
CA LEU A 124 30.50 -9.48 4.49
C LEU A 124 30.70 -9.40 6.02
N ARG A 125 30.47 -8.22 6.62
CA ARG A 125 30.60 -7.98 8.07
C ARG A 125 29.24 -7.93 8.78
N TRP A 126 28.18 -8.36 8.11
CA TRP A 126 26.85 -8.36 8.71
C TRP A 126 26.82 -9.27 9.94
N VAL A 127 26.48 -8.68 11.06
CA VAL A 127 26.18 -9.38 12.31
C VAL A 127 24.85 -8.88 12.78
N LEU A 128 23.91 -9.79 12.99
CA LEU A 128 22.60 -9.46 13.54
C LEU A 128 22.78 -8.89 14.95
N ARG A 129 22.63 -7.57 15.11
CA ARG A 129 22.72 -6.89 16.38
C ARG A 129 21.43 -7.03 17.18
N GLY A 130 21.47 -6.85 18.50
CA GLY A 130 20.31 -7.00 19.37
C GLY A 130 19.11 -6.13 18.95
N GLU A 131 19.33 -4.88 18.55
CA GLU A 131 18.27 -4.00 18.04
C GLU A 131 17.59 -4.53 16.79
N ALA A 132 18.36 -5.06 15.84
CA ALA A 132 17.81 -5.65 14.61
C ALA A 132 16.98 -6.89 14.92
N ARG A 133 17.47 -7.74 15.84
CA ARG A 133 16.73 -8.91 16.31
C ARG A 133 15.43 -8.53 17.00
N THR A 134 15.45 -7.57 17.91
CA THR A 134 14.27 -7.07 18.60
C THR A 134 13.25 -6.49 17.60
N ARG A 135 13.73 -5.83 16.55
CA ARG A 135 12.86 -5.32 15.47
C ARG A 135 12.18 -6.46 14.71
N ILE A 136 12.91 -7.52 14.35
CA ILE A 136 12.34 -8.70 13.70
C ILE A 136 11.29 -9.34 14.61
N GLU A 137 11.61 -9.57 15.88
CA GLU A 137 10.70 -10.19 16.86
C GLU A 137 9.41 -9.35 17.05
N ARG A 138 9.53 -8.02 17.11
CA ARG A 138 8.38 -7.12 17.15
C ARG A 138 7.53 -7.21 15.88
N THR A 139 8.16 -7.21 14.70
CA THR A 139 7.45 -7.34 13.43
C THR A 139 6.75 -8.69 13.32
N MET A 140 7.39 -9.79 13.76
CA MET A 140 6.74 -11.12 13.81
C MET A 140 5.48 -11.10 14.71
N ALA A 141 5.55 -10.43 15.86
CA ALA A 141 4.38 -10.27 16.72
C ALA A 141 3.29 -9.42 16.06
N GLU A 142 3.66 -8.33 15.38
CA GLU A 142 2.75 -7.44 14.66
C GLU A 142 1.98 -8.17 13.55
N ILE A 143 2.67 -9.06 12.80
CA ILE A 143 2.07 -9.86 11.72
C ILE A 143 1.52 -11.22 12.18
N GLY A 144 1.52 -11.52 13.49
CA GLY A 144 0.95 -12.75 14.04
C GLY A 144 1.72 -14.04 13.73
N LEU A 145 3.03 -13.96 13.41
CA LEU A 145 3.84 -15.12 13.02
C LEU A 145 4.94 -15.52 14.04
N THR A 146 4.85 -15.07 15.29
CA THR A 146 5.86 -15.36 16.33
C THR A 146 6.08 -16.86 16.51
N GLU A 147 5.02 -17.66 16.60
CA GLU A 147 5.07 -19.11 16.79
C GLU A 147 5.63 -19.86 15.58
N ARG A 148 5.72 -19.17 14.43
CA ARG A 148 6.20 -19.71 13.16
C ARG A 148 7.61 -19.24 12.79
N ALA A 149 8.32 -18.59 13.72
CA ALA A 149 9.62 -17.95 13.46
C ALA A 149 10.64 -18.87 12.78
N ALA A 150 10.67 -20.15 13.17
CA ALA A 150 11.59 -21.17 12.64
C ALA A 150 11.02 -21.99 11.47
N ASP A 151 9.76 -21.80 11.11
CA ASP A 151 9.13 -22.51 10.00
C ASP A 151 9.62 -21.94 8.67
N LEU A 152 9.80 -22.81 7.68
CA LEU A 152 10.09 -22.38 6.31
C LEU A 152 8.88 -21.63 5.73
N ALA A 153 9.13 -20.51 5.06
CA ALA A 153 8.07 -19.72 4.45
C ALA A 153 7.24 -20.52 3.44
N GLY A 154 7.85 -21.52 2.79
CA GLY A 154 7.18 -22.44 1.89
C GLY A 154 6.08 -23.31 2.55
N LEU A 155 6.09 -23.46 3.87
CA LEU A 155 5.11 -24.25 4.63
C LEU A 155 3.96 -23.42 5.20
N LEU A 156 3.99 -22.11 5.04
CA LEU A 156 2.95 -21.20 5.49
C LEU A 156 1.68 -21.33 4.63
N SER A 157 0.51 -21.08 5.24
CA SER A 157 -0.73 -20.89 4.48
C SER A 157 -0.63 -19.68 3.55
N HIS A 158 -1.61 -19.54 2.62
CA HIS A 158 -1.64 -18.41 1.71
C HIS A 158 -1.72 -17.07 2.49
N GLY A 159 -2.62 -16.96 3.46
CA GLY A 159 -2.76 -15.77 4.30
C GLY A 159 -1.50 -15.47 5.11
N GLN A 160 -0.89 -16.49 5.72
CA GLN A 160 0.36 -16.33 6.48
C GLN A 160 1.52 -15.82 5.61
N ARG A 161 1.61 -16.27 4.34
CA ARG A 161 2.59 -15.73 3.38
C ARG A 161 2.33 -14.26 3.08
N GLN A 162 1.07 -13.86 2.91
CA GLN A 162 0.68 -12.46 2.71
C GLN A 162 1.08 -11.59 3.92
N TRP A 163 0.88 -12.09 5.15
CA TRP A 163 1.32 -11.39 6.37
C TRP A 163 2.84 -11.28 6.45
N LEU A 164 3.57 -12.34 6.08
CA LEU A 164 5.04 -12.28 6.00
C LEU A 164 5.51 -11.23 5.00
N GLU A 165 4.88 -11.11 3.84
CA GLU A 165 5.18 -10.06 2.85
C GLU A 165 4.94 -8.66 3.41
N ILE A 166 3.82 -8.45 4.13
CA ILE A 166 3.58 -7.18 4.84
C ILE A 166 4.68 -6.94 5.87
N GLY A 167 5.06 -7.96 6.64
CA GLY A 167 6.17 -7.89 7.59
C GLY A 167 7.50 -7.49 6.93
N MET A 168 7.83 -8.09 5.79
CA MET A 168 9.03 -7.73 5.02
C MET A 168 9.01 -6.28 4.57
N LEU A 169 7.85 -5.75 4.20
CA LEU A 169 7.70 -4.31 3.91
C LEU A 169 7.89 -3.46 5.16
N LEU A 170 7.33 -3.86 6.31
CA LEU A 170 7.51 -3.16 7.58
C LEU A 170 8.97 -3.09 8.02
N MET A 171 9.78 -4.10 7.67
CA MET A 171 11.23 -4.10 7.92
C MET A 171 11.98 -3.00 7.15
N GLN A 172 11.40 -2.46 6.05
CA GLN A 172 11.95 -1.32 5.31
C GLN A 172 11.61 0.04 5.94
N ASP A 173 10.83 0.05 7.04
CA ASP A 173 10.36 1.25 7.74
C ASP A 173 9.59 2.23 6.83
N PRO A 174 8.52 1.78 6.18
CA PRO A 174 7.75 2.63 5.30
C PRO A 174 6.93 3.65 6.10
N ARG A 175 6.75 4.84 5.53
CA ARG A 175 5.82 5.87 5.99
C ARG A 175 4.45 5.72 5.32
N LEU A 176 4.43 5.15 4.10
CA LEU A 176 3.23 4.82 3.33
C LEU A 176 3.34 3.38 2.82
N LEU A 177 2.32 2.58 3.12
CA LEU A 177 2.14 1.25 2.53
C LEU A 177 1.06 1.31 1.46
N LEU A 178 1.36 0.74 0.31
CA LEU A 178 0.41 0.47 -0.77
C LEU A 178 0.19 -1.04 -0.83
N VAL A 179 -1.04 -1.47 -0.58
CA VAL A 179 -1.40 -2.89 -0.50
C VAL A 179 -2.47 -3.19 -1.54
N ASP A 180 -2.15 -4.09 -2.46
CA ASP A 180 -3.00 -4.44 -3.60
C ASP A 180 -3.63 -5.80 -3.36
N GLU A 181 -4.95 -5.86 -3.23
CA GLU A 181 -5.77 -7.05 -3.01
C GLU A 181 -5.22 -7.98 -1.91
N PRO A 182 -5.05 -7.47 -0.67
CA PRO A 182 -4.38 -8.23 0.40
C PRO A 182 -5.11 -9.52 0.80
N VAL A 183 -6.41 -9.65 0.56
CA VAL A 183 -7.21 -10.77 1.05
C VAL A 183 -7.64 -11.75 -0.07
N ALA A 184 -7.15 -11.57 -1.29
CA ALA A 184 -7.48 -12.45 -2.40
C ALA A 184 -7.13 -13.91 -2.07
N GLY A 185 -8.13 -14.81 -2.10
CA GLY A 185 -7.95 -16.24 -1.83
C GLY A 185 -7.74 -16.63 -0.36
N MET A 186 -8.00 -15.73 0.57
CA MET A 186 -8.00 -15.99 2.02
C MET A 186 -9.31 -16.59 2.51
N THR A 187 -9.24 -17.29 3.62
CA THR A 187 -10.42 -17.67 4.41
C THR A 187 -10.99 -16.46 5.14
N ASP A 188 -12.26 -16.53 5.59
CA ASP A 188 -12.90 -15.45 6.34
C ASP A 188 -12.07 -15.07 7.58
N HIS A 189 -11.55 -16.06 8.30
CA HIS A 189 -10.71 -15.85 9.49
C HIS A 189 -9.39 -15.11 9.15
N GLU A 190 -8.70 -15.51 8.06
CA GLU A 190 -7.49 -14.82 7.60
C GLU A 190 -7.80 -13.39 7.14
N THR A 191 -8.97 -13.18 6.52
CA THR A 191 -9.46 -11.87 6.10
C THR A 191 -9.67 -10.94 7.30
N GLU A 192 -10.32 -11.41 8.36
CA GLU A 192 -10.51 -10.65 9.60
C GLU A 192 -9.17 -10.30 10.26
N GLN A 193 -8.24 -11.25 10.33
CA GLN A 193 -6.90 -11.01 10.87
C GLN A 193 -6.11 -10.01 10.04
N THR A 194 -6.26 -10.06 8.71
CA THR A 194 -5.61 -9.08 7.80
C THR A 194 -6.19 -7.68 8.00
N ALA A 195 -7.51 -7.55 8.19
CA ALA A 195 -8.12 -6.26 8.52
C ALA A 195 -7.56 -5.70 9.84
N ALA A 196 -7.52 -6.52 10.89
CA ALA A 196 -6.96 -6.12 12.18
C ALA A 196 -5.49 -5.70 12.09
N LEU A 197 -4.67 -6.43 11.31
CA LEU A 197 -3.27 -6.10 11.04
C LEU A 197 -3.15 -4.72 10.38
N LEU A 198 -3.88 -4.45 9.29
CA LEU A 198 -3.79 -3.20 8.56
C LEU A 198 -4.29 -2.00 9.39
N VAL A 199 -5.35 -2.19 10.19
CA VAL A 199 -5.83 -1.20 11.14
C VAL A 199 -4.77 -0.92 12.23
N GLY A 200 -4.09 -1.95 12.73
CA GLY A 200 -3.01 -1.81 13.71
C GLY A 200 -1.78 -1.06 13.18
N ILE A 201 -1.46 -1.21 11.89
CA ILE A 201 -0.36 -0.51 11.21
C ILE A 201 -0.71 0.98 11.00
N ALA A 202 -1.98 1.28 10.74
CA ALA A 202 -2.46 2.64 10.53
C ALA A 202 -2.28 3.50 11.81
N GLY A 203 -2.27 4.82 11.63
CA GLY A 203 -1.98 5.78 12.71
C GLY A 203 -0.49 6.08 12.85
N THR A 204 0.36 5.05 12.86
CA THR A 204 1.83 5.23 12.83
C THR A 204 2.37 5.36 11.40
N ARG A 205 1.68 4.78 10.43
CA ARG A 205 1.99 4.79 9.00
C ARG A 205 0.70 5.02 8.22
N SER A 206 0.80 5.69 7.07
CA SER A 206 -0.33 5.75 6.14
C SER A 206 -0.45 4.41 5.39
N VAL A 207 -1.67 3.95 5.16
CA VAL A 207 -1.94 2.70 4.44
C VAL A 207 -2.99 2.97 3.37
N VAL A 208 -2.67 2.64 2.12
CA VAL A 208 -3.63 2.64 1.01
C VAL A 208 -3.88 1.20 0.58
N VAL A 209 -5.11 0.76 0.70
CA VAL A 209 -5.54 -0.59 0.33
C VAL A 209 -6.39 -0.50 -0.93
N VAL A 210 -6.00 -1.22 -1.97
CA VAL A 210 -6.83 -1.40 -3.15
C VAL A 210 -7.57 -2.72 -3.01
N GLU A 211 -8.89 -2.69 -3.08
CA GLU A 211 -9.73 -3.86 -2.87
C GLU A 211 -11.03 -3.81 -3.67
N HIS A 212 -11.65 -4.95 -3.80
CA HIS A 212 -12.98 -5.10 -4.40
C HIS A 212 -13.97 -5.82 -3.46
N ASP A 213 -13.49 -6.41 -2.37
CA ASP A 213 -14.29 -7.02 -1.32
C ASP A 213 -14.83 -5.94 -0.36
N LEU A 214 -16.15 -5.68 -0.45
CA LEU A 214 -16.80 -4.64 0.34
C LEU A 214 -16.92 -4.99 1.83
N GLU A 215 -17.02 -6.27 2.18
CA GLU A 215 -17.07 -6.68 3.59
C GLU A 215 -15.71 -6.47 4.25
N PHE A 216 -14.63 -6.79 3.56
CA PHE A 216 -13.29 -6.46 4.04
C PHE A 216 -13.08 -4.95 4.18
N VAL A 217 -13.47 -4.16 3.17
CA VAL A 217 -13.39 -2.68 3.23
C VAL A 217 -14.19 -2.12 4.39
N LYS A 218 -15.35 -2.71 4.70
CA LYS A 218 -16.17 -2.36 5.86
C LYS A 218 -15.47 -2.70 7.19
N ALA A 219 -14.81 -3.87 7.26
CA ALA A 219 -14.04 -4.28 8.44
C ALA A 219 -12.85 -3.35 8.72
N LEU A 220 -12.24 -2.75 7.69
CA LEU A 220 -11.19 -1.75 7.86
C LEU A 220 -11.68 -0.47 8.56
N GLY A 221 -12.98 -0.14 8.52
CA GLY A 221 -13.52 1.08 9.12
C GLY A 221 -12.92 2.37 8.58
N SER A 222 -12.33 2.33 7.39
CA SER A 222 -11.53 3.38 6.80
C SER A 222 -12.38 4.35 5.95
N ARG A 223 -11.78 5.48 5.57
CA ARG A 223 -12.30 6.31 4.48
C ARG A 223 -12.14 5.56 3.15
N VAL A 224 -13.15 5.63 2.31
CA VAL A 224 -13.24 4.92 1.03
C VAL A 224 -13.22 5.91 -0.12
N THR A 225 -12.42 5.64 -1.14
CA THR A 225 -12.42 6.35 -2.41
C THR A 225 -12.84 5.38 -3.52
N VAL A 226 -13.86 5.73 -4.28
CA VAL A 226 -14.30 4.97 -5.45
C VAL A 226 -13.66 5.54 -6.69
N LEU A 227 -12.93 4.71 -7.43
CA LEU A 227 -12.41 5.06 -8.75
C LEU A 227 -13.32 4.49 -9.84
N HIS A 228 -13.56 5.32 -10.86
CA HIS A 228 -14.23 4.92 -12.09
C HIS A 228 -13.61 5.69 -13.27
N GLU A 229 -13.30 4.98 -14.36
CA GLU A 229 -12.70 5.57 -15.57
C GLU A 229 -11.51 6.51 -15.30
N GLY A 230 -10.65 6.11 -14.37
CA GLY A 230 -9.44 6.86 -14.02
C GLY A 230 -9.67 8.12 -13.16
N SER A 231 -10.88 8.36 -12.66
CA SER A 231 -11.23 9.52 -11.84
C SER A 231 -11.84 9.10 -10.51
N VAL A 232 -11.83 9.98 -9.51
CA VAL A 232 -12.59 9.78 -8.26
C VAL A 232 -14.07 10.02 -8.54
N LEU A 233 -14.89 8.98 -8.33
CA LEU A 233 -16.34 9.03 -8.47
C LEU A 233 -17.03 9.49 -7.19
N SER A 234 -16.61 8.93 -6.06
CA SER A 234 -17.16 9.21 -4.74
C SER A 234 -16.11 8.98 -3.65
N GLU A 235 -16.22 9.71 -2.55
CA GLU A 235 -15.32 9.59 -1.41
C GLU A 235 -16.05 9.84 -0.08
N GLY A 236 -15.80 9.01 0.92
CA GLY A 236 -16.43 9.14 2.23
C GLY A 236 -16.35 7.90 3.09
N SER A 237 -17.27 7.74 4.04
CA SER A 237 -17.45 6.49 4.76
C SER A 237 -17.99 5.42 3.82
N ILE A 238 -17.80 4.14 4.18
CA ILE A 238 -18.35 3.02 3.38
C ILE A 238 -19.86 3.16 3.20
N THR A 239 -20.58 3.59 4.23
CA THR A 239 -22.04 3.82 4.17
C THR A 239 -22.40 4.94 3.20
N HIS A 240 -21.62 6.03 3.19
CA HIS A 240 -21.83 7.12 2.24
C HIS A 240 -21.66 6.64 0.80
N VAL A 241 -20.57 5.95 0.53
CA VAL A 241 -20.20 5.44 -0.80
C VAL A 241 -21.21 4.41 -1.31
N GLN A 242 -21.65 3.48 -0.47
CA GLN A 242 -22.65 2.47 -0.84
C GLN A 242 -24.04 3.05 -1.18
N ASN A 243 -24.36 4.22 -0.64
CA ASN A 243 -25.63 4.91 -0.91
C ASN A 243 -25.53 5.97 -2.02
N ASP A 244 -24.36 6.21 -2.61
CA ASP A 244 -24.20 7.14 -3.74
C ASP A 244 -24.81 6.52 -5.01
N PRO A 245 -25.84 7.14 -5.61
CA PRO A 245 -26.50 6.62 -6.81
C PRO A 245 -25.52 6.35 -7.97
N ARG A 246 -24.48 7.18 -8.12
CA ARG A 246 -23.46 7.02 -9.16
C ARG A 246 -22.63 5.75 -8.95
N VAL A 247 -22.31 5.44 -7.69
CA VAL A 247 -21.58 4.22 -7.33
C VAL A 247 -22.44 2.99 -7.58
N ILE A 248 -23.73 3.06 -7.20
CA ILE A 248 -24.70 1.98 -7.43
C ILE A 248 -24.82 1.68 -8.93
N GLU A 249 -24.93 2.73 -9.76
CA GLU A 249 -25.00 2.59 -11.23
C GLU A 249 -23.77 1.87 -11.79
N VAL A 250 -22.57 2.27 -11.36
CA VAL A 250 -21.29 1.70 -11.82
C VAL A 250 -21.13 0.23 -11.44
N TYR A 251 -21.57 -0.16 -10.24
CA TYR A 251 -21.43 -1.53 -9.75
C TYR A 251 -22.56 -2.46 -10.20
N LEU A 252 -23.76 -1.95 -10.42
CA LEU A 252 -24.92 -2.75 -10.84
C LEU A 252 -25.15 -2.72 -12.36
N GLY A 253 -24.42 -1.90 -13.12
CA GLY A 253 -24.48 -1.84 -14.58
C GLY A 253 -25.84 -1.37 -15.11
N ARG A 254 -26.53 -0.47 -14.40
CA ARG A 254 -27.84 0.09 -14.78
C ARG A 254 -27.71 1.56 -15.16
#